data_d80ca23d596c1dce28ecf0d50397ceb5
#
_entry.id   d80ca23d596c1dce28ecf0d50397ceb5
#
_cell.length_a   1.000
_cell.length_b   1.000
_cell.length_c   1.000
_cell.angle_alpha   90.00
_cell.angle_beta   90.00
_cell.angle_gamma   90.00
#
_symmetry.space_group_name_H-M   'P 1'
#
loop_
_entity.id
_entity.type
_entity.pdbx_description
1 polymer ?
#
loop_
_entity_poly.entity_id
_entity_poly.type
_entity_poly.pdbx_seq_one_letter_code
_entity_poly.pdbx_strand_id
1 'polypeptide(L)'
;MTKVQNIKRGLAAVGATVVLVGAAHAVDPGFPAPIGDPSVVPAGAKLDRVFDGGCILTEGVAAGHDGMIYFSDITFTKFCKDASGKFGQAGNIWKHNPKTGETTVFRSPSGMSNGIKFDRDGNMVAALGADFGGQMLVRTDMKTGKSYILTGLFDGKPYNALNDLTIDEKGRIYFTDPRYLGHEPIFQDGFAAYRLDPDGTVTRVAADCGKCNGILISPDQKTMYIISNDNGWFAFENLKQGEKTLQSAHLLQAYDVDANGNLSNRRVLIDYGKLDKPCSGPDGMVADTEGNIWMASRCEHRPGIQVLTPQGKELAYISTGKEMPTNVGFGRGADSNLLWLTSGKSLYKIRVGKNGYQLP
;
A
#
# COMPACT_ATOMS: atom_id res chain seq x y z
N MET A 1 -53.17 -25.98 -47.38
CA MET A 1 -52.05 -26.96 -47.31
C MET A 1 -50.76 -26.22 -47.44
N THR A 2 -50.15 -25.81 -46.31
CA THR A 2 -48.93 -24.98 -46.28
C THR A 2 -47.83 -25.84 -45.70
N LYS A 3 -46.75 -26.04 -46.50
CA LYS A 3 -45.58 -26.82 -46.12
C LYS A 3 -44.74 -26.06 -45.10
N VAL A 4 -44.47 -26.69 -43.94
CA VAL A 4 -43.52 -26.23 -42.93
C VAL A 4 -42.14 -26.73 -43.34
N GLN A 5 -41.21 -25.83 -43.60
CA GLN A 5 -39.78 -26.13 -43.81
C GLN A 5 -39.05 -26.19 -42.47
N ASN A 6 -38.45 -27.32 -42.18
CA ASN A 6 -37.55 -27.54 -41.04
C ASN A 6 -36.18 -26.90 -41.32
N ILE A 7 -35.82 -25.87 -40.55
CA ILE A 7 -34.47 -25.30 -40.54
C ILE A 7 -33.70 -25.99 -39.42
N LYS A 8 -32.73 -26.84 -39.79
CA LYS A 8 -31.72 -27.38 -38.88
C LYS A 8 -30.72 -26.27 -38.58
N ARG A 9 -30.68 -25.80 -37.34
CA ARG A 9 -29.60 -24.92 -36.85
C ARG A 9 -28.40 -25.79 -36.46
N GLY A 10 -27.30 -25.68 -37.20
CA GLY A 10 -26.00 -26.21 -36.79
C GLY A 10 -25.39 -25.34 -35.73
N LEU A 11 -25.10 -25.91 -34.55
CA LEU A 11 -24.23 -25.26 -33.55
C LEU A 11 -22.79 -25.35 -34.03
N ALA A 12 -22.20 -24.21 -34.37
CA ALA A 12 -20.75 -24.09 -34.52
C ALA A 12 -20.15 -23.86 -33.11
N ALA A 13 -19.40 -24.83 -32.62
CA ALA A 13 -18.60 -24.66 -31.41
C ALA A 13 -17.39 -23.73 -31.75
N VAL A 14 -17.40 -22.52 -31.23
CA VAL A 14 -16.24 -21.62 -31.27
C VAL A 14 -15.30 -22.06 -30.17
N GLY A 15 -14.26 -22.79 -30.53
CA GLY A 15 -13.15 -23.10 -29.63
C GLY A 15 -12.35 -21.84 -29.36
N ALA A 16 -12.43 -21.32 -28.14
CA ALA A 16 -11.55 -20.26 -27.68
C ALA A 16 -10.15 -20.86 -27.44
N THR A 17 -9.23 -20.59 -28.35
CA THR A 17 -7.82 -20.91 -28.15
C THR A 17 -7.24 -19.88 -27.18
N VAL A 18 -7.02 -20.29 -25.92
CA VAL A 18 -6.28 -19.51 -24.95
C VAL A 18 -4.81 -19.56 -25.37
N VAL A 19 -4.32 -18.48 -25.97
CA VAL A 19 -2.90 -18.30 -26.21
C VAL A 19 -2.26 -17.90 -24.88
N LEU A 20 -1.65 -18.86 -24.21
CA LEU A 20 -0.72 -18.59 -23.11
C LEU A 20 0.52 -17.91 -23.69
N VAL A 21 0.53 -16.59 -23.65
CA VAL A 21 1.75 -15.81 -23.86
C VAL A 21 2.60 -15.98 -22.61
N GLY A 22 3.53 -16.92 -22.62
CA GLY A 22 4.57 -17.02 -21.64
C GLY A 22 5.40 -15.74 -21.70
N ALA A 23 5.25 -14.86 -20.71
CA ALA A 23 6.12 -13.71 -20.55
C ALA A 23 7.54 -14.24 -20.32
N ALA A 24 8.44 -14.03 -21.31
CA ALA A 24 9.86 -14.20 -21.09
C ALA A 24 10.26 -13.22 -19.99
N HIS A 25 10.58 -13.75 -18.81
CA HIS A 25 11.14 -12.94 -17.74
C HIS A 25 12.47 -12.37 -18.27
N ALA A 26 12.50 -11.07 -18.52
CA ALA A 26 13.77 -10.38 -18.76
C ALA A 26 14.63 -10.63 -17.51
N VAL A 27 15.85 -11.13 -17.73
CA VAL A 27 16.82 -11.31 -16.66
C VAL A 27 17.09 -9.92 -16.09
N ASP A 28 16.59 -9.68 -14.86
CA ASP A 28 16.81 -8.41 -14.17
C ASP A 28 18.32 -8.23 -13.98
N PRO A 29 18.89 -7.04 -14.25
CA PRO A 29 20.33 -6.80 -14.12
C PRO A 29 20.81 -6.82 -12.67
N GLY A 30 20.22 -7.59 -11.82
CA GLY A 30 20.60 -7.83 -10.43
C GLY A 30 20.71 -6.55 -9.60
N PHE A 31 19.94 -6.46 -8.53
CA PHE A 31 20.09 -5.36 -7.57
C PHE A 31 21.40 -5.50 -6.78
N PRO A 32 21.98 -4.38 -6.29
CA PRO A 32 23.12 -4.44 -5.40
C PRO A 32 22.85 -5.33 -4.18
N ALA A 33 23.89 -5.99 -3.70
CA ALA A 33 23.78 -6.80 -2.47
C ALA A 33 23.31 -5.92 -1.29
N PRO A 34 22.49 -6.46 -0.38
CA PRO A 34 22.13 -5.75 0.84
C PRO A 34 23.35 -5.38 1.68
N ILE A 35 23.24 -4.28 2.43
CA ILE A 35 24.28 -3.81 3.35
C ILE A 35 23.73 -3.70 4.77
N GLY A 36 24.60 -3.75 5.77
CA GLY A 36 24.26 -3.65 7.19
C GLY A 36 24.37 -4.97 7.93
N ASP A 37 23.54 -5.16 8.95
CA ASP A 37 23.58 -6.35 9.82
C ASP A 37 23.10 -7.61 9.09
N PRO A 38 23.98 -8.65 8.91
CA PRO A 38 23.61 -9.86 8.20
C PRO A 38 22.59 -10.73 8.95
N SER A 39 22.37 -10.50 10.25
CA SER A 39 21.29 -11.15 11.01
C SER A 39 19.92 -10.54 10.69
N VAL A 40 19.90 -9.32 10.14
CA VAL A 40 18.68 -8.63 9.67
C VAL A 40 18.44 -8.95 8.21
N VAL A 41 19.46 -8.75 7.36
CA VAL A 41 19.39 -9.11 5.94
C VAL A 41 20.65 -9.88 5.56
N PRO A 42 20.57 -11.20 5.29
CA PRO A 42 21.73 -11.99 4.90
C PRO A 42 22.44 -11.41 3.68
N ALA A 43 23.77 -11.38 3.69
CA ALA A 43 24.57 -10.79 2.60
C ALA A 43 24.31 -11.43 1.21
N GLY A 44 23.89 -12.71 1.18
CA GLY A 44 23.53 -13.41 -0.04
C GLY A 44 22.06 -13.28 -0.46
N ALA A 45 21.25 -12.51 0.29
CA ALA A 45 19.83 -12.32 -0.04
C ALA A 45 19.68 -11.52 -1.34
N LYS A 46 18.73 -11.96 -2.17
CA LYS A 46 18.47 -11.33 -3.48
C LYS A 46 17.04 -10.81 -3.54
N LEU A 47 16.91 -9.61 -4.06
CA LEU A 47 15.62 -9.03 -4.39
C LEU A 47 15.19 -9.54 -5.77
N ASP A 48 14.12 -10.34 -5.82
CA ASP A 48 13.60 -10.97 -7.02
C ASP A 48 12.33 -10.25 -7.46
N ARG A 49 12.25 -9.83 -8.73
CA ARG A 49 11.01 -9.35 -9.33
C ARG A 49 10.15 -10.56 -9.74
N VAL A 50 8.91 -10.61 -9.23
CA VAL A 50 7.99 -11.72 -9.49
C VAL A 50 6.78 -11.32 -10.33
N PHE A 51 6.53 -10.02 -10.51
CA PHE A 51 5.46 -9.49 -11.34
C PHE A 51 5.86 -8.09 -11.85
N ASP A 52 5.39 -7.75 -13.06
CA ASP A 52 5.70 -6.52 -13.78
C ASP A 52 4.51 -6.09 -14.68
N GLY A 53 3.30 -6.46 -14.26
CA GLY A 53 2.09 -6.26 -15.06
C GLY A 53 1.14 -5.17 -14.54
N GLY A 54 1.56 -4.41 -13.53
CA GLY A 54 0.82 -3.25 -13.04
C GLY A 54 0.81 -2.11 -14.05
N CYS A 55 -0.05 -1.11 -13.82
CA CYS A 55 -0.10 0.01 -14.74
C CYS A 55 0.99 1.04 -14.45
N ILE A 56 0.94 1.70 -13.30
CA ILE A 56 1.92 2.76 -13.00
C ILE A 56 2.42 2.74 -11.56
N LEU A 57 1.57 2.43 -10.58
CA LEU A 57 1.93 2.52 -9.17
C LEU A 57 1.30 1.38 -8.37
N THR A 58 2.04 0.28 -8.23
CA THR A 58 1.68 -0.77 -7.29
C THR A 58 1.90 -0.27 -5.86
N GLU A 59 1.02 -0.64 -4.94
CA GLU A 59 0.95 -0.15 -3.59
C GLU A 59 0.47 -1.23 -2.61
N GLY A 60 0.36 -0.89 -1.34
CA GLY A 60 -0.29 -1.60 -0.26
C GLY A 60 -0.21 -3.11 -0.34
N VAL A 61 0.96 -3.71 -0.04
CA VAL A 61 1.15 -5.16 -0.13
C VAL A 61 0.90 -5.85 1.20
N ALA A 62 0.12 -6.93 1.19
CA ALA A 62 -0.18 -7.73 2.37
C ALA A 62 -0.36 -9.23 2.04
N ALA A 63 0.09 -10.10 2.95
CA ALA A 63 -0.16 -11.52 2.87
C ALA A 63 -1.51 -11.89 3.50
N GLY A 64 -2.38 -12.53 2.73
CA GLY A 64 -3.66 -13.04 3.20
C GLY A 64 -3.51 -14.31 4.06
N HIS A 65 -4.56 -14.65 4.81
CA HIS A 65 -4.60 -15.89 5.59
C HIS A 65 -4.64 -17.15 4.70
N ASP A 66 -4.95 -16.98 3.42
CA ASP A 66 -4.90 -18.04 2.39
C ASP A 66 -3.47 -18.26 1.84
N GLY A 67 -2.48 -17.51 2.34
CA GLY A 67 -1.09 -17.57 1.88
C GLY A 67 -0.83 -16.87 0.54
N MET A 68 -1.83 -16.19 -0.02
CA MET A 68 -1.68 -15.37 -1.22
C MET A 68 -1.18 -13.97 -0.85
N ILE A 69 -0.56 -13.29 -1.80
CA ILE A 69 -0.11 -11.91 -1.64
C ILE A 69 -1.05 -11.01 -2.43
N TYR A 70 -1.60 -10.03 -1.74
CA TYR A 70 -2.49 -9.03 -2.32
C TYR A 70 -1.79 -7.68 -2.35
N PHE A 71 -1.95 -6.95 -3.44
CA PHE A 71 -1.39 -5.60 -3.55
C PHE A 71 -2.25 -4.74 -4.46
N SER A 72 -2.28 -3.46 -4.16
CA SER A 72 -3.01 -2.45 -4.92
C SER A 72 -2.24 -2.02 -6.16
N ASP A 73 -2.96 -1.50 -7.16
CA ASP A 73 -2.43 -0.83 -8.32
C ASP A 73 -3.26 0.45 -8.51
N ILE A 74 -2.67 1.58 -8.11
CA ILE A 74 -3.28 2.90 -8.27
C ILE A 74 -3.05 3.31 -9.70
N THR A 75 -4.09 3.21 -10.51
CA THR A 75 -3.95 3.40 -11.95
C THR A 75 -3.93 4.86 -12.39
N PHE A 76 -4.32 5.80 -11.54
CA PHE A 76 -4.46 7.21 -11.86
C PHE A 76 -5.03 7.44 -13.25
N THR A 77 -6.29 7.78 -13.35
CA THR A 77 -7.08 7.75 -14.60
C THR A 77 -6.47 8.48 -15.79
N LYS A 78 -5.67 9.50 -15.55
CA LYS A 78 -4.96 10.22 -16.61
C LYS A 78 -3.73 9.50 -17.15
N PHE A 79 -3.16 8.56 -16.39
CA PHE A 79 -1.95 7.83 -16.77
C PHE A 79 -2.26 6.45 -17.36
N CYS A 80 -3.24 5.75 -16.79
CA CYS A 80 -3.56 4.38 -17.15
C CYS A 80 -4.86 4.34 -17.94
N LYS A 81 -4.73 4.09 -19.24
CA LYS A 81 -5.87 4.08 -20.16
C LYS A 81 -6.20 2.66 -20.61
N ASP A 82 -7.42 2.49 -21.11
CA ASP A 82 -7.82 1.31 -21.84
C ASP A 82 -7.10 1.20 -23.20
N ALA A 83 -7.32 0.13 -23.93
CA ALA A 83 -6.72 -0.09 -25.23
C ALA A 83 -7.09 0.98 -26.28
N SER A 84 -8.17 1.71 -26.10
CA SER A 84 -8.58 2.82 -26.98
C SER A 84 -7.86 4.14 -26.65
N GLY A 85 -7.18 4.22 -25.51
CA GLY A 85 -6.56 5.42 -24.98
C GLY A 85 -7.54 6.49 -24.47
N LYS A 86 -8.84 6.20 -24.41
CA LYS A 86 -9.90 7.17 -24.08
C LYS A 86 -10.31 7.13 -22.61
N PHE A 87 -10.47 5.92 -22.05
CA PHE A 87 -11.05 5.76 -20.71
C PHE A 87 -9.96 5.38 -19.71
N GLY A 88 -9.99 6.02 -18.52
CA GLY A 88 -9.07 5.69 -17.43
C GLY A 88 -9.44 4.40 -16.73
N GLN A 89 -8.45 3.65 -16.27
CA GLN A 89 -8.66 2.49 -15.42
C GLN A 89 -9.07 2.95 -14.02
N ALA A 90 -9.93 2.16 -13.35
CA ALA A 90 -10.52 2.50 -12.05
C ALA A 90 -9.83 1.81 -10.86
N GLY A 91 -8.52 1.52 -10.99
CA GLY A 91 -7.73 0.82 -10.00
C GLY A 91 -7.92 -0.69 -9.98
N ASN A 92 -6.90 -1.41 -9.54
CA ASN A 92 -6.94 -2.86 -9.37
C ASN A 92 -6.43 -3.27 -7.99
N ILE A 93 -6.86 -4.43 -7.52
CA ILE A 93 -6.16 -5.23 -6.52
C ILE A 93 -5.72 -6.51 -7.21
N TRP A 94 -4.44 -6.79 -7.16
CA TRP A 94 -3.84 -8.01 -7.67
C TRP A 94 -3.75 -9.07 -6.58
N LYS A 95 -3.77 -10.34 -7.00
CA LYS A 95 -3.54 -11.51 -6.17
C LYS A 95 -2.41 -12.33 -6.79
N HIS A 96 -1.30 -12.47 -6.08
CA HIS A 96 -0.15 -13.28 -6.47
C HIS A 96 -0.11 -14.57 -5.66
N ASN A 97 0.07 -15.69 -6.34
CA ASN A 97 0.28 -16.99 -5.72
C ASN A 97 1.79 -17.27 -5.59
N PRO A 98 2.36 -17.25 -4.38
CA PRO A 98 3.81 -17.46 -4.21
C PRO A 98 4.30 -18.85 -4.63
N LYS A 99 3.41 -19.84 -4.66
CA LYS A 99 3.76 -21.24 -5.01
C LYS A 99 3.82 -21.48 -6.51
N THR A 100 2.91 -20.85 -7.26
CA THR A 100 2.83 -21.04 -8.74
C THR A 100 3.48 -19.90 -9.50
N GLY A 101 3.69 -18.74 -8.88
CA GLY A 101 4.16 -17.51 -9.52
C GLY A 101 3.07 -16.77 -10.31
N GLU A 102 1.84 -17.28 -10.33
CA GLU A 102 0.75 -16.67 -11.06
C GLU A 102 0.24 -15.41 -10.35
N THR A 103 -0.01 -14.35 -11.13
CA THR A 103 -0.65 -13.11 -10.65
C THR A 103 -1.91 -12.84 -11.47
N THR A 104 -3.02 -12.65 -10.78
CA THR A 104 -4.33 -12.38 -11.38
C THR A 104 -4.98 -11.15 -10.76
N VAL A 105 -5.92 -10.53 -11.46
CA VAL A 105 -6.74 -9.47 -10.89
C VAL A 105 -7.70 -10.08 -9.87
N PHE A 106 -7.59 -9.64 -8.61
CA PHE A 106 -8.52 -10.01 -7.54
C PHE A 106 -9.78 -9.14 -7.58
N ARG A 107 -9.60 -7.83 -7.80
CA ARG A 107 -10.71 -6.86 -7.87
C ARG A 107 -10.39 -5.76 -8.88
N SER A 108 -11.37 -5.50 -9.75
CA SER A 108 -11.41 -4.31 -10.61
C SER A 108 -12.89 -3.95 -10.86
N PRO A 109 -13.34 -2.70 -10.65
CA PRO A 109 -12.58 -1.58 -10.11
C PRO A 109 -12.24 -1.76 -8.63
N SER A 110 -11.07 -1.29 -8.19
CA SER A 110 -10.69 -1.32 -6.79
C SER A 110 -11.11 -0.06 -6.02
N GLY A 111 -11.54 0.97 -6.72
CA GLY A 111 -11.78 2.30 -6.13
C GLY A 111 -10.48 3.00 -5.73
N MET A 112 -9.42 2.82 -6.52
CA MET A 112 -8.08 3.36 -6.24
C MET A 112 -7.59 2.94 -4.85
N SER A 113 -7.72 1.63 -4.54
CA SER A 113 -7.16 1.09 -3.30
C SER A 113 -5.67 1.38 -3.21
N ASN A 114 -5.20 1.72 -2.01
CA ASN A 114 -3.81 1.97 -1.67
C ASN A 114 -3.38 0.99 -0.57
N GLY A 115 -3.27 1.37 0.69
CA GLY A 115 -2.92 0.48 1.78
C GLY A 115 -3.90 -0.69 1.93
N ILE A 116 -3.35 -1.90 2.14
CA ILE A 116 -4.11 -3.12 2.40
C ILE A 116 -3.54 -3.79 3.65
N LYS A 117 -4.41 -4.22 4.56
CA LYS A 117 -4.07 -5.11 5.69
C LYS A 117 -5.15 -6.18 5.83
N PHE A 118 -4.82 -7.27 6.50
CA PHE A 118 -5.79 -8.29 6.87
C PHE A 118 -6.09 -8.19 8.37
N ASP A 119 -7.37 -8.21 8.71
CA ASP A 119 -7.80 -8.25 10.11
C ASP A 119 -7.60 -9.66 10.71
N ARG A 120 -7.86 -9.79 12.00
CA ARG A 120 -7.71 -11.05 12.75
C ARG A 120 -8.57 -12.19 12.18
N ASP A 121 -9.73 -11.86 11.61
CA ASP A 121 -10.65 -12.82 11.00
C ASP A 121 -10.25 -13.21 9.55
N GLY A 122 -9.19 -12.62 9.04
CA GLY A 122 -8.68 -12.84 7.69
C GLY A 122 -9.42 -12.07 6.61
N ASN A 123 -10.21 -11.06 6.98
CA ASN A 123 -10.85 -10.16 6.01
C ASN A 123 -9.86 -9.09 5.55
N MET A 124 -9.94 -8.70 4.30
CA MET A 124 -9.12 -7.62 3.75
C MET A 124 -9.71 -6.27 4.12
N VAL A 125 -8.90 -5.39 4.71
CA VAL A 125 -9.21 -3.97 4.88
C VAL A 125 -8.37 -3.17 3.90
N ALA A 126 -9.01 -2.30 3.12
CA ALA A 126 -8.36 -1.47 2.12
C ALA A 126 -8.74 0.01 2.29
N ALA A 127 -7.73 0.87 2.20
CA ALA A 127 -7.88 2.31 2.11
C ALA A 127 -8.08 2.71 0.64
N LEU A 128 -9.20 3.35 0.33
CA LEU A 128 -9.52 3.78 -1.03
C LEU A 128 -9.21 5.27 -1.18
N GLY A 129 -8.36 5.61 -2.17
CA GLY A 129 -7.86 6.96 -2.38
C GLY A 129 -8.77 7.88 -3.20
N ALA A 130 -8.17 8.93 -3.74
CA ALA A 130 -8.78 9.91 -4.65
C ALA A 130 -8.64 9.51 -6.13
N ASP A 131 -8.83 10.45 -7.04
CA ASP A 131 -8.80 10.30 -8.50
C ASP A 131 -9.88 9.34 -9.02
N PHE A 132 -11.15 9.67 -8.72
CA PHE A 132 -12.33 8.82 -8.91
C PHE A 132 -12.33 7.58 -8.02
N GLY A 133 -11.52 7.58 -6.96
CA GLY A 133 -11.50 6.53 -5.95
C GLY A 133 -12.63 6.66 -4.93
N GLY A 134 -12.62 5.75 -3.95
CA GLY A 134 -13.72 5.62 -3.02
C GLY A 134 -13.71 6.60 -1.85
N GLN A 135 -12.57 7.15 -1.47
CA GLN A 135 -12.37 8.02 -0.29
C GLN A 135 -12.94 7.41 0.99
N MET A 136 -12.74 6.11 1.19
CA MET A 136 -13.34 5.36 2.29
C MET A 136 -12.47 4.17 2.72
N LEU A 137 -12.70 3.65 3.92
CA LEU A 137 -12.24 2.33 4.31
C LEU A 137 -13.27 1.28 3.95
N VAL A 138 -12.81 0.19 3.38
CA VAL A 138 -13.65 -0.95 2.97
C VAL A 138 -13.08 -2.24 3.56
N ARG A 139 -13.95 -3.06 4.17
CA ARG A 139 -13.63 -4.43 4.54
C ARG A 139 -14.26 -5.41 3.58
N THR A 140 -13.46 -6.36 3.08
CA THR A 140 -13.91 -7.43 2.22
C THR A 140 -13.89 -8.74 2.99
N ASP A 141 -15.04 -9.38 3.10
CA ASP A 141 -15.15 -10.77 3.54
C ASP A 141 -14.51 -11.67 2.47
N MET A 142 -13.38 -12.28 2.81
CA MET A 142 -12.60 -13.07 1.86
C MET A 142 -13.25 -14.41 1.50
N LYS A 143 -14.23 -14.87 2.28
CA LYS A 143 -14.99 -16.10 1.98
C LYS A 143 -16.11 -15.87 0.96
N THR A 144 -16.76 -14.72 1.06
CA THR A 144 -17.92 -14.39 0.20
C THR A 144 -17.60 -13.41 -0.92
N GLY A 145 -16.45 -12.70 -0.84
CA GLY A 145 -16.06 -11.62 -1.75
C GLY A 145 -16.85 -10.32 -1.56
N LYS A 146 -17.81 -10.28 -0.61
CA LYS A 146 -18.62 -9.08 -0.34
C LYS A 146 -17.79 -8.03 0.39
N SER A 147 -17.99 -6.77 -0.01
CA SER A 147 -17.32 -5.63 0.61
C SER A 147 -18.30 -4.75 1.36
N TYR A 148 -17.86 -4.23 2.50
CA TYR A 148 -18.63 -3.37 3.39
C TYR A 148 -17.85 -2.09 3.64
N ILE A 149 -18.53 -0.94 3.53
CA ILE A 149 -17.95 0.36 3.88
C ILE A 149 -17.87 0.43 5.41
N LEU A 150 -16.65 0.61 5.93
CA LEU A 150 -16.42 0.79 7.35
C LEU A 150 -16.62 2.24 7.77
N THR A 151 -16.07 3.17 6.99
CA THR A 151 -16.28 4.62 7.14
C THR A 151 -15.96 5.32 5.82
N GLY A 152 -16.69 6.39 5.52
CA GLY A 152 -16.46 7.25 4.35
C GLY A 152 -16.55 8.74 4.68
N LEU A 153 -16.88 9.07 5.92
CA LEU A 153 -17.07 10.46 6.37
C LEU A 153 -16.44 10.68 7.75
N PHE A 154 -15.92 11.89 7.97
CA PHE A 154 -15.60 12.40 9.29
C PHE A 154 -16.22 13.80 9.45
N ASP A 155 -16.97 14.02 10.53
CA ASP A 155 -17.74 15.24 10.80
C ASP A 155 -18.64 15.66 9.62
N GLY A 156 -19.27 14.66 8.97
CA GLY A 156 -20.18 14.88 7.84
C GLY A 156 -19.49 15.24 6.52
N LYS A 157 -18.17 15.31 6.48
CA LYS A 157 -17.39 15.60 5.26
C LYS A 157 -16.69 14.34 4.75
N PRO A 158 -16.57 14.14 3.43
CA PRO A 158 -15.73 13.07 2.87
C PRO A 158 -14.28 13.19 3.34
N TYR A 159 -13.57 12.08 3.39
CA TYR A 159 -12.11 12.09 3.51
C TYR A 159 -11.46 12.70 2.26
N ASN A 160 -10.20 13.13 2.39
CA ASN A 160 -9.44 13.70 1.26
C ASN A 160 -9.03 12.61 0.26
N ALA A 161 -8.20 11.65 0.72
CA ALA A 161 -7.79 10.48 -0.05
C ALA A 161 -7.08 9.49 0.86
N LEU A 162 -7.77 8.49 1.35
CA LEU A 162 -7.18 7.51 2.25
C LEU A 162 -5.96 6.85 1.62
N ASN A 163 -4.87 6.72 2.39
CA ASN A 163 -3.60 6.23 1.89
C ASN A 163 -3.21 4.88 2.53
N ASP A 164 -2.71 4.85 3.75
CA ASP A 164 -2.26 3.62 4.39
C ASP A 164 -3.02 3.36 5.69
N LEU A 165 -2.90 2.14 6.22
CA LEU A 165 -3.58 1.73 7.43
C LEU A 165 -2.77 0.70 8.23
N THR A 166 -3.04 0.65 9.53
CA THR A 166 -2.58 -0.41 10.44
C THR A 166 -3.72 -0.83 11.36
N ILE A 167 -3.70 -2.06 11.83
CA ILE A 167 -4.73 -2.61 12.72
C ILE A 167 -4.05 -3.06 14.01
N ASP A 168 -4.59 -2.66 15.16
CA ASP A 168 -4.06 -3.06 16.44
C ASP A 168 -4.71 -4.35 16.97
N GLU A 169 -4.18 -4.88 18.07
CA GLU A 169 -4.66 -6.12 18.68
C GLU A 169 -6.08 -6.02 19.25
N LYS A 170 -6.61 -4.82 19.43
CA LYS A 170 -8.01 -4.57 19.85
C LYS A 170 -8.97 -4.45 18.66
N GLY A 171 -8.47 -4.57 17.43
CA GLY A 171 -9.24 -4.46 16.19
C GLY A 171 -9.55 -3.01 15.80
N ARG A 172 -8.87 -2.02 16.40
CA ARG A 172 -8.96 -0.63 15.98
C ARG A 172 -8.15 -0.44 14.72
N ILE A 173 -8.69 0.28 13.75
CA ILE A 173 -8.04 0.55 12.48
C ILE A 173 -7.57 2.00 12.47
N TYR A 174 -6.27 2.21 12.35
CA TYR A 174 -5.67 3.53 12.17
C TYR A 174 -5.37 3.72 10.69
N PHE A 175 -5.69 4.88 10.16
CA PHE A 175 -5.49 5.18 8.74
C PHE A 175 -5.14 6.63 8.50
N THR A 176 -4.45 6.90 7.41
CA THR A 176 -3.99 8.23 7.01
C THR A 176 -4.82 8.77 5.87
N ASP A 177 -5.02 10.11 5.88
CA ASP A 177 -5.84 10.83 4.91
C ASP A 177 -5.09 12.03 4.31
N PRO A 178 -3.95 11.80 3.63
CA PRO A 178 -3.28 12.84 2.85
C PRO A 178 -3.99 12.93 1.50
N ARG A 179 -3.81 13.93 0.73
CA ARG A 179 -4.17 13.93 -0.67
C ARG A 179 -2.92 14.18 -1.51
N TYR A 180 -2.57 13.22 -2.36
CA TYR A 180 -1.44 13.35 -3.28
C TYR A 180 -1.90 13.79 -4.65
N LEU A 181 -2.82 13.04 -5.25
CA LEU A 181 -3.30 13.26 -6.60
C LEU A 181 -4.81 13.03 -6.65
N GLY A 182 -5.50 13.76 -7.52
CA GLY A 182 -6.93 13.63 -7.73
C GLY A 182 -7.54 14.96 -8.16
N HIS A 183 -8.77 14.92 -8.66
CA HIS A 183 -9.52 16.08 -9.09
C HIS A 183 -10.49 16.59 -8.01
N GLU A 184 -10.67 15.81 -6.94
CA GLU A 184 -11.56 16.15 -5.84
C GLU A 184 -10.97 17.29 -5.00
N PRO A 185 -11.81 18.17 -4.45
CA PRO A 185 -11.35 19.17 -3.49
C PRO A 185 -10.84 18.52 -2.21
N ILE A 186 -10.03 19.24 -1.43
CA ILE A 186 -9.69 18.87 -0.05
C ILE A 186 -10.90 19.15 0.80
N PHE A 187 -11.55 18.12 1.34
CA PHE A 187 -12.79 18.24 2.10
C PHE A 187 -12.56 18.52 3.57
N GLN A 188 -11.51 17.90 4.15
CA GLN A 188 -11.13 18.06 5.55
C GLN A 188 -10.28 19.33 5.75
N ASP A 189 -10.20 19.82 6.98
CA ASP A 189 -9.47 21.05 7.32
C ASP A 189 -7.94 20.92 7.20
N GLY A 190 -7.44 19.75 6.78
CA GLY A 190 -6.03 19.45 6.58
C GLY A 190 -5.82 17.95 6.40
N PHE A 191 -4.58 17.53 6.48
CA PHE A 191 -4.20 16.12 6.48
C PHE A 191 -4.14 15.61 7.90
N ALA A 192 -4.55 14.36 8.12
CA ALA A 192 -4.61 13.78 9.45
C ALA A 192 -4.51 12.26 9.43
N ALA A 193 -4.24 11.68 10.60
CA ALA A 193 -4.48 10.28 10.86
C ALA A 193 -5.73 10.12 11.74
N TYR A 194 -6.50 9.08 11.45
CA TYR A 194 -7.75 8.75 12.11
C TYR A 194 -7.69 7.35 12.70
N ARG A 195 -8.54 7.09 13.68
CA ARG A 195 -8.79 5.76 14.25
C ARG A 195 -10.27 5.44 14.10
N LEU A 196 -10.57 4.27 13.56
CA LEU A 196 -11.89 3.66 13.58
C LEU A 196 -11.92 2.57 14.67
N ASP A 197 -12.78 2.73 15.63
CA ASP A 197 -13.01 1.76 16.71
C ASP A 197 -13.97 0.65 16.24
N PRO A 198 -13.96 -0.54 16.89
CA PRO A 198 -14.85 -1.66 16.52
C PRO A 198 -16.35 -1.34 16.59
N ASP A 199 -16.75 -0.34 17.37
CA ASP A 199 -18.15 0.12 17.46
C ASP A 199 -18.55 1.08 16.33
N GLY A 200 -17.64 1.41 15.41
CA GLY A 200 -17.85 2.31 14.29
C GLY A 200 -17.52 3.78 14.58
N THR A 201 -17.09 4.11 15.79
CA THR A 201 -16.68 5.47 16.14
C THR A 201 -15.38 5.84 15.44
N VAL A 202 -15.33 7.02 14.82
CA VAL A 202 -14.11 7.55 14.20
C VAL A 202 -13.59 8.73 15.01
N THR A 203 -12.29 8.70 15.29
CA THR A 203 -11.57 9.77 16.00
C THR A 203 -10.40 10.26 15.16
N ARG A 204 -10.21 11.58 15.03
CA ARG A 204 -8.97 12.16 14.50
C ARG A 204 -7.90 12.06 15.57
N VAL A 205 -6.87 11.24 15.37
CA VAL A 205 -5.87 10.93 16.40
C VAL A 205 -4.56 11.70 16.24
N ALA A 206 -4.23 12.18 15.03
CA ALA A 206 -3.11 13.07 14.79
C ALA A 206 -3.43 14.04 13.66
N ALA A 207 -3.45 15.35 13.98
CA ALA A 207 -3.60 16.45 13.02
C ALA A 207 -2.28 17.18 12.75
N ASP A 208 -1.20 16.76 13.39
CA ASP A 208 0.14 17.35 13.33
C ASP A 208 1.16 16.44 12.63
N CYS A 209 0.69 15.37 11.99
CA CYS A 209 1.52 14.40 11.29
C CYS A 209 2.05 14.90 9.92
N GLY A 210 1.66 16.09 9.49
CA GLY A 210 1.99 16.60 8.17
C GLY A 210 1.17 15.94 7.06
N LYS A 211 1.78 15.66 5.91
CA LYS A 211 1.16 14.87 4.84
C LYS A 211 1.37 13.38 5.15
N CYS A 212 0.51 12.89 6.05
CA CYS A 212 0.64 11.55 6.62
C CYS A 212 0.50 10.48 5.54
N ASN A 213 1.49 9.58 5.43
CA ASN A 213 1.53 8.47 4.48
C ASN A 213 1.48 7.14 5.25
N GLY A 214 2.57 6.38 5.25
CA GLY A 214 2.65 5.13 5.99
C GLY A 214 2.33 5.29 7.47
N ILE A 215 1.60 4.31 8.03
CA ILE A 215 1.22 4.27 9.43
C ILE A 215 1.40 2.85 9.98
N LEU A 216 2.00 2.71 11.16
CA LEU A 216 2.37 1.43 11.72
C LEU A 216 2.26 1.45 13.24
N ILE A 217 1.48 0.54 13.80
CA ILE A 217 1.50 0.23 15.25
C ILE A 217 2.66 -0.72 15.56
N SER A 218 3.43 -0.43 16.61
CA SER A 218 4.49 -1.32 17.08
C SER A 218 3.94 -2.66 17.59
N PRO A 219 4.71 -3.75 17.55
CA PRO A 219 4.27 -5.05 18.05
C PRO A 219 3.84 -5.05 19.52
N ASP A 220 4.44 -4.20 20.35
CA ASP A 220 4.06 -4.03 21.76
C ASP A 220 2.83 -3.13 21.99
N GLN A 221 2.23 -2.62 20.91
CA GLN A 221 1.04 -1.77 20.89
C GLN A 221 1.19 -0.41 21.60
N LYS A 222 2.42 0.04 21.84
CA LYS A 222 2.71 1.25 22.62
C LYS A 222 3.19 2.44 21.80
N THR A 223 3.60 2.21 20.56
CA THR A 223 4.12 3.25 19.68
C THR A 223 3.42 3.22 18.33
N MET A 224 2.97 4.38 17.87
CA MET A 224 2.48 4.57 16.51
C MET A 224 3.55 5.32 15.72
N TYR A 225 4.04 4.72 14.64
CA TYR A 225 4.91 5.38 13.67
C TYR A 225 4.07 5.96 12.54
N ILE A 226 4.35 7.21 12.16
CA ILE A 226 3.69 7.88 11.04
C ILE A 226 4.75 8.54 10.17
N ILE A 227 4.67 8.31 8.87
CA ILE A 227 5.49 8.97 7.87
C ILE A 227 4.78 10.23 7.39
N SER A 228 5.50 11.34 7.30
CA SER A 228 5.12 12.48 6.49
C SER A 228 5.98 12.49 5.24
N ASN A 229 5.35 12.37 4.08
CA ASN A 229 6.04 12.37 2.79
C ASN A 229 5.35 13.35 1.84
N ASP A 230 5.90 14.54 1.70
CA ASP A 230 5.39 15.54 0.76
C ASP A 230 6.23 15.52 -0.53
N ASN A 231 5.75 14.81 -1.53
CA ASN A 231 6.38 14.72 -2.84
C ASN A 231 6.10 15.93 -3.75
N GLY A 232 5.50 17.00 -3.21
CA GLY A 232 5.11 18.18 -3.96
C GLY A 232 3.94 17.97 -4.93
N TRP A 233 3.31 16.79 -4.90
CA TRP A 233 2.19 16.48 -5.78
C TRP A 233 0.88 16.94 -5.15
N PHE A 234 0.22 17.85 -5.85
CA PHE A 234 -1.09 18.35 -5.53
C PHE A 234 -1.96 18.24 -6.79
N ALA A 235 -3.26 18.09 -6.61
CA ALA A 235 -4.18 18.26 -7.73
C ALA A 235 -4.33 19.75 -8.00
N PHE A 236 -3.41 20.30 -8.75
CA PHE A 236 -3.38 21.72 -9.10
C PHE A 236 -4.65 22.19 -9.82
N GLU A 237 -5.33 21.26 -10.50
CA GLU A 237 -6.58 21.54 -11.21
C GLU A 237 -7.68 22.07 -10.29
N ASN A 238 -7.61 21.78 -8.99
CA ASN A 238 -8.62 22.18 -8.00
C ASN A 238 -8.17 23.33 -7.10
N LEU A 239 -6.97 23.85 -7.28
CA LEU A 239 -6.50 25.01 -6.55
C LEU A 239 -7.07 26.28 -7.22
N LYS A 240 -7.68 27.16 -6.43
CA LYS A 240 -8.04 28.50 -6.87
C LYS A 240 -6.77 29.32 -7.08
N GLN A 241 -6.83 30.26 -8.00
CA GLN A 241 -5.69 31.17 -8.24
C GLN A 241 -5.30 31.89 -6.93
N GLY A 242 -4.03 31.76 -6.54
CA GLY A 242 -3.49 32.33 -5.30
C GLY A 242 -3.65 31.47 -4.05
N GLU A 243 -4.31 30.29 -4.14
CA GLU A 243 -4.38 29.35 -3.05
C GLU A 243 -3.03 28.67 -2.85
N LYS A 244 -2.56 28.61 -1.58
CA LYS A 244 -1.28 27.97 -1.24
C LYS A 244 -1.47 26.46 -1.12
N THR A 245 -0.54 25.70 -1.66
CA THR A 245 -0.45 24.27 -1.41
C THR A 245 -0.08 24.02 0.06
N LEU A 246 -0.67 22.99 0.67
CA LEU A 246 -0.25 22.54 2.00
C LEU A 246 1.09 21.80 1.85
N GLN A 247 2.16 22.41 2.33
CA GLN A 247 3.50 21.80 2.33
C GLN A 247 3.80 21.20 3.70
N SER A 248 4.42 20.03 3.69
CA SER A 248 4.79 19.29 4.90
C SER A 248 6.24 18.84 4.85
N ALA A 249 6.86 18.71 6.04
CA ALA A 249 8.20 18.16 6.15
C ALA A 249 8.22 16.63 5.85
N HIS A 250 9.38 16.13 5.45
CA HIS A 250 9.63 14.71 5.19
C HIS A 250 10.13 14.02 6.46
N LEU A 251 9.25 13.33 7.19
CA LEU A 251 9.55 12.87 8.54
C LEU A 251 9.19 11.39 8.73
N LEU A 252 10.00 10.70 9.53
CA LEU A 252 9.55 9.55 10.31
C LEU A 252 9.27 10.03 11.74
N GLN A 253 8.05 9.80 12.21
CA GLN A 253 7.56 10.26 13.49
C GLN A 253 7.09 9.10 14.36
N ALA A 254 7.17 9.24 15.67
CA ALA A 254 6.63 8.30 16.64
C ALA A 254 5.73 9.04 17.63
N TYR A 255 4.64 8.39 18.02
CA TYR A 255 3.68 8.82 19.02
C TYR A 255 3.52 7.72 20.06
N ASP A 256 3.30 8.09 21.31
CA ASP A 256 2.87 7.14 22.34
C ASP A 256 1.40 6.79 22.13
N VAL A 257 1.06 5.53 22.32
CA VAL A 257 -0.31 5.01 22.20
C VAL A 257 -0.82 4.65 23.60
N ASP A 258 -1.90 5.29 24.04
CA ASP A 258 -2.53 4.96 25.31
C ASP A 258 -3.45 3.70 25.24
N ALA A 259 -3.97 3.26 26.37
CA ALA A 259 -4.85 2.10 26.43
C ALA A 259 -6.15 2.26 25.60
N ASN A 260 -6.58 3.49 25.36
CA ASN A 260 -7.75 3.84 24.57
C ASN A 260 -7.40 4.04 23.08
N GLY A 261 -6.11 3.97 22.73
CA GLY A 261 -5.63 4.14 21.34
C GLY A 261 -5.46 5.59 20.91
N ASN A 262 -5.44 6.53 21.84
CA ASN A 262 -5.12 7.92 21.53
C ASN A 262 -3.62 8.11 21.39
N LEU A 263 -3.23 9.03 20.49
CA LEU A 263 -1.84 9.36 20.23
C LEU A 263 -1.42 10.60 21.01
N SER A 264 -0.21 10.58 21.56
CA SER A 264 0.38 11.69 22.30
C SER A 264 1.92 11.70 22.16
N ASN A 265 2.57 12.69 22.74
CA ASN A 265 4.05 12.77 22.82
C ASN A 265 4.75 12.56 21.49
N ARG A 266 4.33 13.31 20.45
CA ARG A 266 4.95 13.27 19.13
C ARG A 266 6.45 13.52 19.20
N ARG A 267 7.22 12.65 18.55
CA ARG A 267 8.69 12.74 18.41
C ARG A 267 9.08 12.57 16.95
N VAL A 268 9.98 13.39 16.45
CA VAL A 268 10.60 13.20 15.15
C VAL A 268 11.80 12.28 15.32
N LEU A 269 11.77 11.10 14.70
CA LEU A 269 12.88 10.15 14.71
C LEU A 269 13.90 10.49 13.63
N ILE A 270 13.41 10.82 12.41
CA ILE A 270 14.26 11.23 11.28
C ILE A 270 13.56 12.37 10.54
N ASP A 271 14.33 13.43 10.25
CA ASP A 271 13.93 14.51 9.34
C ASP A 271 14.71 14.33 8.02
N TYR A 272 14.07 13.74 7.02
CA TYR A 272 14.69 13.45 5.73
C TYR A 272 15.01 14.71 4.94
N GLY A 273 14.32 15.81 5.21
CA GLY A 273 14.61 17.13 4.62
C GLY A 273 15.85 17.78 5.18
N LYS A 274 16.39 17.31 6.33
CA LYS A 274 17.57 17.83 7.00
C LYS A 274 18.79 16.90 6.98
N LEU A 275 18.72 15.78 6.24
CA LEU A 275 19.88 14.93 6.04
C LEU A 275 20.96 15.67 5.20
N ASP A 276 22.21 15.19 5.24
CA ASP A 276 23.29 15.71 4.38
C ASP A 276 22.91 15.71 2.91
N LYS A 277 22.12 14.73 2.49
CA LYS A 277 21.44 14.67 1.20
C LYS A 277 19.94 14.60 1.43
N PRO A 278 19.24 15.73 1.42
CA PRO A 278 17.79 15.76 1.61
C PRO A 278 17.04 14.93 0.55
N CYS A 279 15.94 14.33 0.96
CA CYS A 279 15.09 13.53 0.08
C CYS A 279 13.63 13.48 0.56
N SER A 280 12.75 12.90 -0.27
CA SER A 280 11.32 12.79 0.05
C SER A 280 10.99 11.77 1.15
N GLY A 281 11.98 10.99 1.61
CA GLY A 281 11.79 10.03 2.70
C GLY A 281 11.03 8.76 2.31
N PRO A 282 10.56 7.98 3.30
CA PRO A 282 9.86 6.73 3.05
C PRO A 282 8.38 6.92 2.68
N ASP A 283 7.75 5.80 2.28
CA ASP A 283 6.33 5.69 1.90
C ASP A 283 5.62 4.72 2.86
N GLY A 284 5.40 3.45 2.49
CA GLY A 284 4.80 2.46 3.37
C GLY A 284 5.82 1.76 4.27
N MET A 285 5.34 1.11 5.35
CA MET A 285 6.18 0.42 6.33
C MET A 285 5.49 -0.77 7.02
N VAL A 286 6.32 -1.66 7.58
CA VAL A 286 5.89 -2.82 8.37
C VAL A 286 6.90 -3.08 9.50
N ALA A 287 6.48 -3.77 10.58
CA ALA A 287 7.37 -4.19 11.65
C ALA A 287 7.73 -5.67 11.56
N ASP A 288 8.93 -6.03 12.04
CA ASP A 288 9.25 -7.40 12.41
C ASP A 288 8.88 -7.68 13.88
N THR A 289 9.01 -8.95 14.30
CA THR A 289 8.67 -9.38 15.67
C THR A 289 9.56 -8.79 16.75
N GLU A 290 10.71 -8.23 16.40
CA GLU A 290 11.61 -7.54 17.32
C GLU A 290 11.30 -6.02 17.40
N GLY A 291 10.32 -5.54 16.61
CA GLY A 291 9.92 -4.14 16.55
C GLY A 291 10.76 -3.29 15.61
N ASN A 292 11.66 -3.88 14.81
CA ASN A 292 12.37 -3.11 13.80
C ASN A 292 11.41 -2.67 12.69
N ILE A 293 11.63 -1.48 12.15
CA ILE A 293 10.78 -0.83 11.17
C ILE A 293 11.39 -1.04 9.78
N TRP A 294 10.67 -1.69 8.91
CA TRP A 294 11.04 -1.92 7.51
C TRP A 294 10.24 -0.96 6.64
N MET A 295 10.91 -0.10 5.88
CA MET A 295 10.28 0.99 5.15
C MET A 295 10.67 1.01 3.68
N ALA A 296 9.71 1.31 2.84
CA ALA A 296 9.93 1.64 1.43
C ALA A 296 10.51 3.05 1.32
N SER A 297 11.84 3.18 1.25
CA SER A 297 12.54 4.47 1.16
C SER A 297 12.52 5.00 -0.27
N ARG A 298 11.94 6.18 -0.46
CA ARG A 298 11.85 6.87 -1.75
C ARG A 298 12.88 7.98 -1.91
N CYS A 299 13.96 7.94 -1.14
CA CYS A 299 15.08 8.87 -1.32
C CYS A 299 15.67 8.70 -2.72
N GLU A 300 15.63 9.74 -3.55
CA GLU A 300 15.96 9.71 -4.99
C GLU A 300 17.40 9.26 -5.26
N HIS A 301 18.30 9.55 -4.32
CA HIS A 301 19.72 9.15 -4.39
C HIS A 301 19.99 7.77 -3.78
N ARG A 302 19.00 7.17 -3.08
CA ARG A 302 19.13 5.90 -2.37
C ARG A 302 17.75 5.21 -2.26
N PRO A 303 17.10 4.84 -3.38
CA PRO A 303 15.81 4.14 -3.32
C PRO A 303 16.02 2.70 -2.85
N GLY A 304 15.17 2.23 -1.92
CA GLY A 304 15.30 0.89 -1.39
C GLY A 304 14.48 0.61 -0.15
N ILE A 305 14.73 -0.50 0.51
CA ILE A 305 14.15 -0.84 1.80
C ILE A 305 15.15 -0.43 2.88
N GLN A 306 14.75 0.49 3.74
CA GLN A 306 15.51 0.92 4.92
C GLN A 306 14.99 0.18 6.14
N VAL A 307 15.87 -0.44 6.93
CA VAL A 307 15.51 -1.14 8.16
C VAL A 307 16.08 -0.39 9.35
N LEU A 308 15.20 0.02 10.26
CA LEU A 308 15.57 0.80 11.44
C LEU A 308 15.20 0.08 12.73
N THR A 309 15.95 0.38 13.79
CA THR A 309 15.48 0.11 15.16
C THR A 309 14.26 0.97 15.49
N PRO A 310 13.50 0.64 16.57
CA PRO A 310 12.40 1.49 17.06
C PRO A 310 12.79 2.95 17.36
N GLN A 311 14.08 3.21 17.58
CA GLN A 311 14.63 4.54 17.86
C GLN A 311 15.14 5.27 16.61
N GLY A 312 15.00 4.67 15.42
CA GLY A 312 15.38 5.28 14.14
C GLY A 312 16.85 5.07 13.73
N LYS A 313 17.58 4.15 14.38
CA LYS A 313 18.96 3.80 13.96
C LYS A 313 18.88 2.78 12.82
N GLU A 314 19.58 3.03 11.71
CA GLU A 314 19.64 2.09 10.58
C GLU A 314 20.41 0.82 10.95
N LEU A 315 19.80 -0.32 10.67
CA LEU A 315 20.35 -1.67 10.85
C LEU A 315 20.81 -2.27 9.53
N ALA A 316 20.00 -2.11 8.48
CA ALA A 316 20.25 -2.68 7.17
C ALA A 316 19.57 -1.87 6.07
N TYR A 317 20.04 -2.07 4.85
CA TYR A 317 19.46 -1.45 3.67
C TYR A 317 19.52 -2.42 2.48
N ILE A 318 18.42 -2.46 1.70
CA ILE A 318 18.28 -3.27 0.50
C ILE A 318 18.02 -2.31 -0.66
N SER A 319 18.96 -2.21 -1.60
CA SER A 319 18.82 -1.33 -2.76
C SER A 319 17.79 -1.87 -3.75
N THR A 320 16.95 -0.99 -4.28
CA THR A 320 16.06 -1.24 -5.41
C THR A 320 16.60 -0.64 -6.71
N GLY A 321 17.89 -0.29 -6.75
CA GLY A 321 18.51 0.35 -7.91
C GLY A 321 17.93 1.73 -8.16
N LYS A 322 17.17 1.89 -9.24
CA LYS A 322 16.47 3.15 -9.59
C LYS A 322 14.96 3.08 -9.34
N GLU A 323 14.47 1.90 -8.95
CA GLU A 323 13.05 1.70 -8.70
C GLU A 323 12.65 2.37 -7.39
N MET A 324 11.62 3.20 -7.44
CA MET A 324 11.08 3.89 -6.26
C MET A 324 10.06 3.00 -5.54
N PRO A 325 10.43 2.39 -4.41
CA PRO A 325 9.51 1.54 -3.68
C PRO A 325 8.37 2.35 -3.07
N THR A 326 7.22 1.70 -2.89
CA THR A 326 6.01 2.31 -2.38
C THR A 326 5.57 1.69 -1.05
N ASN A 327 5.51 0.35 -0.97
CA ASN A 327 5.07 -0.31 0.24
C ASN A 327 5.80 -1.64 0.47
N VAL A 328 5.76 -2.15 1.70
CA VAL A 328 6.37 -3.41 2.11
C VAL A 328 5.41 -4.21 2.99
N GLY A 329 5.51 -5.54 2.93
CA GLY A 329 4.72 -6.45 3.74
C GLY A 329 5.40 -7.79 3.92
N PHE A 330 5.33 -8.38 5.11
CA PHE A 330 5.84 -9.72 5.35
C PHE A 330 4.83 -10.80 4.94
N GLY A 331 5.33 -11.94 4.51
CA GLY A 331 4.57 -13.16 4.35
C GLY A 331 4.05 -13.71 5.69
N ARG A 332 3.34 -14.83 5.65
CA ARG A 332 2.75 -15.49 6.84
C ARG A 332 3.23 -16.92 7.00
N GLY A 333 3.15 -17.45 8.22
CA GLY A 333 3.47 -18.83 8.55
C GLY A 333 4.91 -19.18 8.19
N ALA A 334 5.14 -20.20 7.36
CA ALA A 334 6.48 -20.63 6.93
C ALA A 334 7.23 -19.54 6.12
N ASP A 335 6.51 -18.59 5.55
CA ASP A 335 7.06 -17.46 4.80
C ASP A 335 7.08 -16.15 5.58
N SER A 336 6.97 -16.19 6.92
CA SER A 336 7.00 -15.01 7.79
C SER A 336 8.27 -14.16 7.66
N ASN A 337 9.36 -14.73 7.16
CA ASN A 337 10.61 -14.04 6.86
C ASN A 337 10.80 -13.71 5.36
N LEU A 338 9.75 -13.85 4.57
CA LEU A 338 9.73 -13.41 3.18
C LEU A 338 9.10 -12.02 3.10
N LEU A 339 9.92 -11.02 2.79
CA LEU A 339 9.48 -9.64 2.62
C LEU A 339 9.05 -9.42 1.18
N TRP A 340 7.90 -8.81 0.99
CA TRP A 340 7.32 -8.39 -0.28
C TRP A 340 7.41 -6.88 -0.41
N LEU A 341 7.64 -6.40 -1.63
CA LEU A 341 7.85 -5.00 -1.94
C LEU A 341 7.10 -4.64 -3.22
N THR A 342 6.35 -3.54 -3.19
CA THR A 342 5.77 -2.90 -4.37
C THR A 342 6.65 -1.73 -4.82
N SER A 343 6.81 -1.59 -6.14
CA SER A 343 7.57 -0.50 -6.75
C SER A 343 7.17 -0.32 -8.21
N GLY A 344 6.84 0.90 -8.62
CA GLY A 344 6.39 1.17 -9.97
C GLY A 344 5.21 0.27 -10.36
N LYS A 345 5.34 -0.58 -11.36
CA LYS A 345 4.31 -1.54 -11.77
C LYS A 345 4.62 -3.00 -11.38
N SER A 346 5.53 -3.17 -10.45
CA SER A 346 6.10 -4.47 -10.12
C SER A 346 5.85 -4.90 -8.68
N LEU A 347 5.91 -6.22 -8.47
CA LEU A 347 6.00 -6.86 -7.16
C LEU A 347 7.34 -7.58 -7.04
N TYR A 348 8.00 -7.39 -5.93
CA TYR A 348 9.28 -8.02 -5.60
C TYR A 348 9.19 -8.82 -4.31
N LYS A 349 10.13 -9.74 -4.11
CA LYS A 349 10.31 -10.48 -2.85
C LYS A 349 11.78 -10.64 -2.50
N ILE A 350 12.06 -10.72 -1.20
CA ILE A 350 13.37 -11.03 -0.67
C ILE A 350 13.24 -11.81 0.64
N ARG A 351 14.04 -12.87 0.82
CA ARG A 351 14.08 -13.58 2.10
C ARG A 351 15.08 -12.90 3.02
N VAL A 352 14.63 -12.59 4.23
CA VAL A 352 15.39 -11.83 5.22
C VAL A 352 15.62 -12.64 6.50
N GLY A 353 16.42 -12.13 7.44
CA GLY A 353 16.76 -12.81 8.69
C GLY A 353 15.73 -12.63 9.82
N LYS A 354 14.70 -11.84 9.60
CA LYS A 354 13.69 -11.52 10.62
C LYS A 354 12.31 -11.98 10.18
N ASN A 355 11.47 -12.32 11.16
CA ASN A 355 10.07 -12.66 10.93
C ASN A 355 9.19 -11.41 11.07
N GLY A 356 8.26 -11.22 10.15
CA GLY A 356 7.30 -10.12 10.23
C GLY A 356 6.33 -10.29 11.40
N TYR A 357 6.03 -9.18 12.06
CA TYR A 357 4.94 -9.15 13.03
C TYR A 357 3.59 -9.33 12.30
N GLN A 358 2.73 -10.16 12.87
CA GLN A 358 1.38 -10.42 12.38
C GLN A 358 0.41 -10.25 13.55
N LEU A 359 -0.79 -9.77 13.29
CA LEU A 359 -1.86 -9.79 14.29
C LEU A 359 -2.10 -11.23 14.74
N PRO A 360 -2.11 -11.49 16.05
CA PRO A 360 -2.28 -12.81 16.61
C PRO A 360 -3.67 -13.40 16.35
#